data_4fbf37076333cdfd34487690130f9028
#
_entry.id   4fbf37076333cdfd34487690130f9028
#
_cell.length_a   1.000
_cell.length_b   1.000
_cell.length_c   1.000
_cell.angle_alpha   90.00
_cell.angle_beta   90.00
_cell.angle_gamma   90.00
#
_symmetry.space_group_name_H-M   'P 1'
#
loop_
_entity.id
_entity.type
_entity.pdbx_description
1 polymer ?
#
loop_
_entity_poly.entity_id
_entity_poly.type
_entity_poly.pdbx_seq_one_letter_code
_entity_poly.pdbx_strand_id
1 'polypeptide(L)'
;EKETALKISEPFGGGMGRMREVCGTVTGMFMVIGLAMGNDNSKDNTTKKNVYKSVQELAAKFKEDNGSIICRELLGFQKNNKESYVPSERTNEYYKKRPCPELCKYAADILEEYLKKENLI
;
A
#
# COMPACT_ATOMS: atom_id res chain seq x y z
N GLU A 1 11.73 -1.15 -13.81
CA GLU A 1 11.56 -2.48 -14.41
C GLU A 1 10.94 -3.45 -13.41
N LYS A 2 10.36 -4.52 -13.90
CA LYS A 2 9.59 -5.46 -13.10
C LYS A 2 10.41 -6.10 -11.98
N GLU A 3 11.62 -6.52 -12.28
CA GLU A 3 12.50 -7.17 -11.30
C GLU A 3 12.83 -6.26 -10.13
N THR A 4 13.18 -5.02 -10.43
CA THR A 4 13.48 -4.02 -9.40
C THR A 4 12.25 -3.72 -8.54
N ALA A 5 11.08 -3.57 -9.19
CA ALA A 5 9.84 -3.31 -8.47
C ALA A 5 9.51 -4.44 -7.48
N LEU A 6 9.69 -5.70 -7.91
CA LEU A 6 9.45 -6.85 -7.05
C LEU A 6 10.39 -6.88 -5.86
N LYS A 7 11.67 -6.57 -6.07
CA LYS A 7 12.66 -6.55 -4.99
C LYS A 7 12.37 -5.44 -3.97
N ILE A 8 12.06 -4.24 -4.45
CA ILE A 8 11.78 -3.09 -3.57
C ILE A 8 10.51 -3.30 -2.75
N SER A 9 9.50 -3.92 -3.35
CA SER A 9 8.22 -4.10 -2.68
C SER A 9 8.17 -5.30 -1.74
N GLU A 10 9.06 -6.27 -1.91
CA GLU A 10 9.04 -7.51 -1.11
C GLU A 10 9.00 -7.28 0.40
N PRO A 11 9.78 -6.34 0.99
CA PRO A 11 9.75 -6.15 2.44
C PRO A 11 8.41 -5.68 2.99
N PHE A 12 7.53 -5.15 2.16
CA PHE A 12 6.27 -4.57 2.59
C PHE A 12 5.10 -5.56 2.62
N GLY A 13 5.36 -6.82 2.23
CA GLY A 13 4.35 -7.87 2.32
C GLY A 13 3.95 -8.16 3.76
N GLY A 14 2.68 -8.55 3.96
CA GLY A 14 2.18 -8.89 5.29
C GLY A 14 2.12 -7.71 6.25
N GLY A 15 1.92 -6.51 5.71
CA GLY A 15 1.89 -5.30 6.53
C GLY A 15 3.28 -4.96 7.06
N MET A 16 4.24 -4.85 6.17
CA MET A 16 5.66 -4.54 6.46
C MET A 16 6.34 -5.70 7.20
N GLY A 17 6.74 -6.72 6.41
CA GLY A 17 7.49 -7.86 6.94
C GLY A 17 6.72 -8.69 7.96
N ARG A 18 5.41 -8.80 7.78
CA ARG A 18 4.48 -9.51 8.67
C ARG A 18 4.31 -8.86 10.06
N MET A 19 4.73 -7.60 10.20
CA MET A 19 4.45 -6.85 11.43
C MET A 19 2.99 -6.43 11.54
N ARG A 20 2.22 -6.62 10.47
CA ARG A 20 0.79 -6.29 10.41
C ARG A 20 0.52 -4.80 10.63
N GLU A 21 1.46 -3.99 10.17
CA GLU A 21 1.30 -2.54 10.14
C GLU A 21 0.59 -2.12 8.86
N VAL A 22 1.07 -1.12 8.15
CA VAL A 22 0.39 -0.62 6.95
C VAL A 22 0.28 -1.72 5.88
N CYS A 23 -0.92 -1.88 5.32
CA CYS A 23 -1.19 -2.86 4.28
C CYS A 23 -0.27 -2.67 3.08
N GLY A 24 0.31 -3.77 2.57
CA GLY A 24 1.21 -3.74 1.41
C GLY A 24 0.54 -3.17 0.16
N THR A 25 -0.76 -3.35 0.03
CA THR A 25 -1.55 -2.75 -1.04
C THR A 25 -1.49 -1.22 -0.98
N VAL A 26 -1.58 -0.66 0.23
CA VAL A 26 -1.53 0.78 0.45
C VAL A 26 -0.11 1.31 0.20
N THR A 27 0.92 0.62 0.72
CA THR A 27 2.31 1.04 0.47
C THR A 27 2.65 0.95 -1.02
N GLY A 28 2.07 -0.03 -1.73
CA GLY A 28 2.22 -0.12 -3.19
C GLY A 28 1.68 1.11 -3.90
N MET A 29 0.51 1.62 -3.48
CA MET A 29 -0.02 2.88 -4.02
C MET A 29 0.96 4.03 -3.79
N PHE A 30 1.54 4.10 -2.59
CA PHE A 30 2.49 5.17 -2.25
C PHE A 30 3.74 5.11 -3.10
N MET A 31 4.22 3.90 -3.41
CA MET A 31 5.37 3.71 -4.30
C MET A 31 5.08 4.25 -5.71
N VAL A 32 3.88 4.00 -6.22
CA VAL A 32 3.47 4.52 -7.54
C VAL A 32 3.39 6.04 -7.51
N ILE A 33 2.86 6.63 -6.44
CA ILE A 33 2.85 8.07 -6.27
C ILE A 33 4.27 8.64 -6.28
N GLY A 34 5.20 7.98 -5.59
CA GLY A 34 6.61 8.37 -5.60
C GLY A 34 7.20 8.38 -7.00
N LEU A 35 6.89 7.34 -7.79
CA LEU A 35 7.36 7.28 -9.18
C LEU A 35 6.72 8.34 -10.07
N ALA A 36 5.45 8.65 -9.84
CA ALA A 36 4.69 9.56 -10.70
C ALA A 36 4.98 11.03 -10.41
N MET A 37 5.21 11.40 -9.16
CA MET A 37 5.32 12.82 -8.78
C MET A 37 6.47 13.15 -7.83
N GLY A 38 7.21 12.16 -7.36
CA GLY A 38 8.39 12.38 -6.51
C GLY A 38 9.59 12.84 -7.32
N ASN A 39 10.64 13.28 -6.61
CA ASN A 39 11.92 13.59 -7.23
C ASN A 39 13.07 13.15 -6.31
N ASP A 40 14.31 13.32 -6.79
CA ASP A 40 15.50 12.95 -6.05
C ASP A 40 16.18 14.14 -5.34
N ASN A 41 15.52 15.29 -5.33
CA ASN A 41 16.06 16.49 -4.68
C ASN A 41 15.45 16.66 -3.30
N SER A 42 16.18 16.27 -2.26
CA SER A 42 15.71 16.33 -0.87
C SER A 42 15.43 17.76 -0.38
N LYS A 43 15.90 18.77 -1.10
CA LYS A 43 15.68 20.17 -0.75
C LYS A 43 14.43 20.76 -1.41
N ASP A 44 13.80 20.03 -2.32
CA ASP A 44 12.57 20.49 -2.97
C ASP A 44 11.37 20.18 -2.06
N ASN A 45 11.10 21.12 -1.14
CA ASN A 45 10.02 20.98 -0.18
C ASN A 45 8.64 21.11 -0.81
N THR A 46 8.53 21.76 -1.95
CA THR A 46 7.24 21.90 -2.65
C THR A 46 6.80 20.55 -3.23
N THR A 47 7.69 19.87 -3.93
CA THR A 47 7.40 18.54 -4.46
C THR A 47 7.13 17.54 -3.31
N LYS A 48 7.94 17.58 -2.26
CA LYS A 48 7.77 16.73 -1.09
C LYS A 48 6.40 16.94 -0.45
N LYS A 49 5.99 18.19 -0.28
CA LYS A 49 4.67 18.54 0.26
C LYS A 49 3.56 17.94 -0.60
N ASN A 50 3.66 18.05 -1.92
CA ASN A 50 2.65 17.52 -2.83
C ASN A 50 2.58 15.99 -2.78
N VAL A 51 3.72 15.32 -2.68
CA VAL A 51 3.78 13.86 -2.51
C VAL A 51 3.09 13.45 -1.21
N TYR A 52 3.42 14.12 -0.10
CA TYR A 52 2.82 13.81 1.20
C TYR A 52 1.31 14.05 1.21
N LYS A 53 0.86 15.11 0.54
CA LYS A 53 -0.57 15.40 0.40
C LYS A 53 -1.27 14.28 -0.33
N SER A 54 -0.70 13.81 -1.44
CA SER A 54 -1.27 12.71 -2.22
C SER A 54 -1.34 11.41 -1.43
N VAL A 55 -0.28 11.12 -0.66
CA VAL A 55 -0.25 9.95 0.22
C VAL A 55 -1.39 10.00 1.23
N GLN A 56 -1.58 11.16 1.89
CA GLN A 56 -2.64 11.32 2.88
C GLN A 56 -4.04 11.23 2.26
N GLU A 57 -4.23 11.81 1.09
CA GLU A 57 -5.53 11.75 0.40
C GLU A 57 -5.88 10.32 0.00
N LEU A 58 -4.94 9.58 -0.57
CA LEU A 58 -5.17 8.19 -0.95
C LEU A 58 -5.37 7.29 0.27
N ALA A 59 -4.59 7.51 1.33
CA ALA A 59 -4.76 6.76 2.58
C ALA A 59 -6.14 6.99 3.18
N ALA A 60 -6.60 8.25 3.20
CA ALA A 60 -7.91 8.60 3.72
C ALA A 60 -9.03 7.96 2.90
N LYS A 61 -8.91 7.97 1.57
CA LYS A 61 -9.89 7.36 0.68
C LYS A 61 -9.96 5.86 0.89
N PHE A 62 -8.82 5.20 0.97
CA PHE A 62 -8.75 3.76 1.22
C PHE A 62 -9.37 3.41 2.58
N LYS A 63 -9.03 4.17 3.61
CA LYS A 63 -9.57 3.96 4.95
C LYS A 63 -11.09 4.19 5.01
N GLU A 64 -11.58 5.23 4.34
CA GLU A 64 -13.02 5.52 4.28
C GLU A 64 -13.80 4.34 3.74
N ASP A 65 -13.31 3.73 2.66
CA ASP A 65 -14.05 2.66 1.98
C ASP A 65 -13.80 1.27 2.56
N ASN A 66 -12.67 1.07 3.26
CA ASN A 66 -12.29 -0.25 3.76
C ASN A 66 -12.13 -0.32 5.28
N GLY A 67 -12.28 0.80 5.97
CA GLY A 67 -12.25 0.88 7.43
C GLY A 67 -10.89 1.14 8.04
N SER A 68 -9.80 0.82 7.34
CA SER A 68 -8.45 0.98 7.86
C SER A 68 -7.42 0.90 6.72
N ILE A 69 -6.19 1.33 7.00
CA ILE A 69 -5.03 1.06 6.13
C ILE A 69 -4.07 0.08 6.80
N ILE A 70 -4.41 -0.40 7.99
CA ILE A 70 -3.53 -1.24 8.79
C ILE A 70 -3.88 -2.71 8.56
N CYS A 71 -2.85 -3.50 8.20
CA CYS A 71 -3.01 -4.91 7.87
C CYS A 71 -3.74 -5.69 8.96
N ARG A 72 -3.31 -5.55 10.19
CA ARG A 72 -3.91 -6.22 11.35
C ARG A 72 -5.41 -5.94 11.47
N GLU A 73 -5.82 -4.70 11.26
CA GLU A 73 -7.22 -4.29 11.33
C GLU A 73 -8.02 -4.80 10.14
N LEU A 74 -7.44 -4.73 8.95
CA LEU A 74 -8.08 -5.21 7.72
C LEU A 74 -8.31 -6.72 7.74
N LEU A 75 -7.40 -7.47 8.37
CA LEU A 75 -7.52 -8.92 8.49
C LEU A 75 -8.28 -9.35 9.75
N GLY A 76 -8.62 -8.41 10.63
CA GLY A 76 -9.34 -8.72 11.87
C GLY A 76 -8.48 -9.39 12.93
N PHE A 77 -7.16 -9.22 12.89
CA PHE A 77 -6.27 -9.79 13.89
C PHE A 77 -6.34 -9.02 15.19
N GLN A 78 -6.11 -9.72 16.30
CA GLN A 78 -6.05 -9.09 17.61
C GLN A 78 -4.84 -8.16 17.71
N LYS A 79 -5.01 -7.07 18.46
CA LYS A 79 -4.03 -6.00 18.56
C LYS A 79 -2.65 -6.46 19.04
N ASN A 80 -2.61 -7.48 19.91
CA ASN A 80 -1.37 -8.00 20.49
C ASN A 80 -0.89 -9.29 19.83
N ASN A 81 -1.47 -9.66 18.70
CA ASN A 81 -1.06 -10.87 17.99
C ASN A 81 0.29 -10.62 17.32
N LYS A 82 1.31 -11.32 17.81
CA LYS A 82 2.66 -11.26 17.24
C LYS A 82 2.81 -12.33 16.17
N GLU A 83 3.13 -11.91 14.97
CA GLU A 83 3.39 -12.81 13.85
C GLU A 83 4.89 -13.07 13.75
N SER A 84 5.27 -14.31 13.44
CA SER A 84 6.66 -14.60 13.14
C SER A 84 7.05 -14.04 11.77
N TYR A 85 8.33 -13.89 11.53
CA TYR A 85 8.84 -13.44 10.24
C TYR A 85 8.80 -14.52 9.15
N VAL A 86 8.38 -15.74 9.48
CA VAL A 86 8.29 -16.83 8.51
C VAL A 86 7.02 -16.66 7.66
N PRO A 87 7.15 -16.43 6.34
CA PRO A 87 5.97 -16.23 5.49
C PRO A 87 5.19 -17.53 5.33
N SER A 88 3.87 -17.36 5.18
CA SER A 88 3.00 -18.47 4.81
C SER A 88 3.01 -18.63 3.30
N GLU A 89 2.79 -19.85 2.83
CA GLU A 89 2.67 -20.12 1.41
C GLU A 89 1.45 -19.39 0.83
N ARG A 90 1.64 -18.72 -0.31
CA ARG A 90 0.60 -17.91 -0.95
C ARG A 90 -0.29 -18.78 -1.85
N THR A 91 -1.06 -19.67 -1.22
CA THR A 91 -1.98 -20.58 -1.91
C THR A 91 -3.36 -19.98 -2.05
N ASN A 92 -4.22 -20.64 -2.81
CA ASN A 92 -5.63 -20.25 -2.90
C ASN A 92 -6.31 -20.28 -1.54
N GLU A 93 -5.94 -21.24 -0.68
CA GLU A 93 -6.47 -21.33 0.68
C GLU A 93 -6.06 -20.13 1.53
N TYR A 94 -4.83 -19.63 1.37
CA TYR A 94 -4.34 -18.45 2.06
C TYR A 94 -5.22 -17.23 1.77
N TYR A 95 -5.56 -17.01 0.50
CA TYR A 95 -6.34 -15.83 0.08
C TYR A 95 -7.84 -16.00 0.25
N LYS A 96 -8.33 -17.22 0.39
CA LYS A 96 -9.77 -17.49 0.50
C LYS A 96 -10.42 -16.77 1.69
N LYS A 97 -9.69 -16.62 2.79
CA LYS A 97 -10.18 -15.95 4.00
C LYS A 97 -9.62 -14.55 4.19
N ARG A 98 -8.96 -14.02 3.18
CA ARG A 98 -8.31 -12.71 3.26
C ARG A 98 -8.79 -11.81 2.13
N PRO A 99 -9.02 -10.53 2.41
CA PRO A 99 -9.50 -9.59 1.39
C PRO A 99 -8.39 -9.04 0.49
N CYS A 100 -7.16 -9.55 0.59
CA CYS A 100 -5.99 -8.98 -0.09
C CYS A 100 -6.16 -8.79 -1.59
N PRO A 101 -6.65 -9.77 -2.37
CA PRO A 101 -6.82 -9.58 -3.81
C PRO A 101 -7.83 -8.48 -4.14
N GLU A 102 -8.94 -8.41 -3.42
CA GLU A 102 -9.96 -7.37 -3.63
C GLU A 102 -9.43 -5.99 -3.22
N LEU A 103 -8.62 -5.93 -2.16
CA LEU A 103 -8.00 -4.67 -1.74
C LEU A 103 -6.99 -4.19 -2.77
N CYS A 104 -6.23 -5.10 -3.39
CA CYS A 104 -5.30 -4.74 -4.48
C CYS A 104 -6.05 -4.14 -5.65
N LYS A 105 -7.16 -4.76 -6.05
CA LYS A 105 -7.98 -4.24 -7.14
C LYS A 105 -8.56 -2.87 -6.79
N TYR A 106 -9.08 -2.73 -5.59
CA TYR A 106 -9.64 -1.46 -5.11
C TYR A 106 -8.57 -0.36 -5.14
N ALA A 107 -7.38 -0.66 -4.61
CA ALA A 107 -6.28 0.28 -4.58
C ALA A 107 -5.86 0.70 -5.99
N ALA A 108 -5.78 -0.25 -6.91
CA ALA A 108 -5.44 0.04 -8.31
C ALA A 108 -6.49 0.98 -8.93
N ASP A 109 -7.77 0.74 -8.66
CA ASP A 109 -8.85 1.55 -9.21
C ASP A 109 -8.81 2.99 -8.67
N ILE A 110 -8.67 3.18 -7.36
CA ILE A 110 -8.62 4.54 -6.79
C ILE A 110 -7.34 5.27 -7.19
N LEU A 111 -6.24 4.55 -7.32
CA LEU A 111 -4.97 5.13 -7.76
C LEU A 111 -5.06 5.61 -9.21
N GLU A 112 -5.63 4.80 -10.10
CA GLU A 112 -5.82 5.17 -11.50
C GLU A 112 -6.69 6.42 -11.61
N GLU A 113 -7.81 6.44 -10.89
CA GLU A 113 -8.72 7.59 -10.86
C GLU A 113 -8.00 8.85 -10.37
N TYR A 114 -7.21 8.73 -9.30
CA TYR A 114 -6.44 9.83 -8.74
C TYR A 114 -5.40 10.36 -9.74
N LEU A 115 -4.65 9.46 -10.40
CA LEU A 115 -3.63 9.85 -11.37
C LEU A 115 -4.25 10.59 -12.58
N LYS A 116 -5.42 10.14 -13.02
CA LYS A 116 -6.15 10.82 -14.10
C LYS A 116 -6.62 12.19 -13.67
N LYS A 117 -7.18 12.32 -12.48
CA LYS A 117 -7.64 13.60 -11.93
C LYS A 117 -6.50 14.62 -11.84
N GLU A 118 -5.32 14.17 -11.47
CA GLU A 118 -4.14 15.03 -11.32
C GLU A 118 -3.35 15.17 -12.63
N ASN A 119 -3.88 14.66 -13.74
CA ASN A 119 -3.25 14.70 -15.06
C ASN A 119 -1.87 14.06 -15.11
N LEU A 120 -1.66 12.99 -14.36
CA LEU A 120 -0.40 12.26 -14.34
C LEU A 120 -0.40 11.05 -15.29
N ILE A 121 -1.55 10.69 -15.79
CA ILE A 121 -1.71 9.70 -16.84
C ILE A 121 -2.82 10.09 -17.80
#